data_f923c3b0746645824e2566fc78e37b36
#
_entry.id   f923c3b0746645824e2566fc78e37b36
#
_cell.length_a   1.000
_cell.length_b   1.000
_cell.length_c   1.000
_cell.angle_alpha   90.00
_cell.angle_beta   90.00
_cell.angle_gamma   90.00
#
_symmetry.space_group_name_H-M   'P 1'
#
loop_
_entity.id
_entity.type
_entity.pdbx_description
1 polymer ?
#
loop_
_entity_poly.entity_id
_entity_poly.type
_entity_poly.pdbx_seq_one_letter_code
_entity_poly.pdbx_strand_id
1 'polypeptide(L)'
;FIVGAASVQVSTTNIYTTVPPLSSTTSVSVRVETAAGCTATQTLDMFLNEITSSGNIGQVSATICAGETPPAFTNVASATGIGTISYQWQSRTFGTDFINVPVSATTRVYTETSALNTTTFYRRSAISTFGGKPCVEFSNIIQVAIEDPPLTGLQVGAVAAPDTISICSGQLVTFNATGGGLSFQFYIDDNPIGSRSDSSLLSTSTLIDGSRIKVKSWTTNTATGGGCSSFSPEILINTSLDPTISLTSDAYSLTSTNSIFCEGDAITFTASSTSAIATYTFSVGGITYQSSSTNIFQPANLTPAILIPNGANVVVIATTSLGCTASATILMTENIVSPGLINTTSSTICFGEPAASIFNVTEASGSGVIEYAWEASIDNGVTFTPYPSSSNTS
;
A
#
# COMPACT_ATOMS: atom_id res chain seq x y z
N PHE A 1 -13.76 36.34 -76.56
CA PHE A 1 -14.02 35.14 -75.76
C PHE A 1 -15.53 35.11 -75.44
N ILE A 2 -16.08 33.92 -75.43
CA ILE A 2 -17.47 33.65 -75.12
C ILE A 2 -17.46 32.54 -73.98
N VAL A 3 -18.17 32.76 -72.90
CA VAL A 3 -18.34 31.79 -71.84
C VAL A 3 -19.85 31.44 -71.75
N GLY A 4 -20.17 30.18 -72.00
CA GLY A 4 -21.57 29.79 -72.24
C GLY A 4 -22.12 30.50 -73.50
N ALA A 5 -23.23 31.22 -73.36
CA ALA A 5 -23.87 31.98 -74.45
C ALA A 5 -23.52 33.51 -74.47
N ALA A 6 -22.68 33.98 -73.54
CA ALA A 6 -22.40 35.38 -73.35
C ALA A 6 -20.95 35.73 -73.84
N SER A 7 -20.79 36.80 -74.59
CA SER A 7 -19.49 37.36 -74.94
C SER A 7 -18.95 38.12 -73.70
N VAL A 8 -17.80 37.68 -73.18
CA VAL A 8 -17.21 38.22 -71.93
C VAL A 8 -16.00 39.11 -72.14
N GLN A 9 -15.38 39.03 -73.36
CA GLN A 9 -14.26 39.85 -73.70
C GLN A 9 -14.22 40.07 -75.24
N VAL A 10 -14.14 41.30 -75.66
CA VAL A 10 -13.87 41.69 -77.05
C VAL A 10 -12.65 42.60 -77.00
N SER A 11 -11.51 42.11 -77.45
CA SER A 11 -10.24 42.86 -77.43
C SER A 11 -9.25 42.31 -78.47
N THR A 12 -8.18 43.00 -78.69
CA THR A 12 -7.04 42.53 -79.50
C THR A 12 -6.09 41.60 -78.73
N THR A 13 -6.33 41.39 -77.43
CA THR A 13 -5.54 40.43 -76.64
C THR A 13 -6.04 38.97 -76.81
N ASN A 14 -5.12 38.04 -76.91
CA ASN A 14 -5.38 36.62 -77.12
C ASN A 14 -5.40 35.81 -75.84
N ILE A 15 -5.43 36.48 -74.66
CA ILE A 15 -5.47 35.86 -73.33
C ILE A 15 -6.78 36.26 -72.67
N TYR A 16 -7.47 35.24 -72.11
CA TYR A 16 -8.66 35.41 -71.28
C TYR A 16 -8.51 34.70 -70.00
N THR A 17 -8.78 35.40 -68.91
CA THR A 17 -8.88 34.81 -67.56
C THR A 17 -10.31 34.92 -67.05
N THR A 18 -10.91 33.81 -66.62
CA THR A 18 -12.27 33.81 -66.09
C THR A 18 -12.36 34.53 -64.72
N VAL A 19 -13.21 35.59 -64.69
CA VAL A 19 -13.50 36.35 -63.48
C VAL A 19 -15.02 36.60 -63.42
N PRO A 20 -15.77 36.09 -62.42
CA PRO A 20 -15.37 35.26 -61.34
C PRO A 20 -14.93 33.82 -61.70
N PRO A 21 -14.38 32.99 -60.75
CA PRO A 21 -14.08 31.59 -61.03
C PRO A 21 -15.31 30.82 -61.51
N LEU A 22 -15.11 29.82 -62.37
CA LEU A 22 -16.21 28.99 -62.88
C LEU A 22 -16.85 28.18 -61.76
N SER A 23 -18.17 28.23 -61.68
CA SER A 23 -18.98 27.50 -60.68
C SER A 23 -19.76 26.31 -61.29
N SER A 24 -19.60 26.03 -62.56
CA SER A 24 -20.20 24.90 -63.26
C SER A 24 -19.32 24.51 -64.47
N THR A 25 -19.51 23.27 -64.97
CA THR A 25 -18.92 22.85 -66.24
C THR A 25 -19.38 23.83 -67.34
N THR A 26 -18.43 24.40 -68.05
CA THR A 26 -18.68 25.50 -68.98
C THR A 26 -17.82 25.34 -70.23
N SER A 27 -18.39 25.59 -71.45
CA SER A 27 -17.64 25.70 -72.67
C SER A 27 -17.17 27.15 -72.88
N VAL A 28 -15.88 27.32 -73.05
CA VAL A 28 -15.26 28.59 -73.36
C VAL A 28 -14.86 28.55 -74.82
N SER A 29 -15.30 29.55 -75.63
CA SER A 29 -14.90 29.67 -77.04
C SER A 29 -14.21 30.98 -77.32
N VAL A 30 -13.29 30.93 -78.24
CA VAL A 30 -12.72 32.12 -78.86
C VAL A 30 -13.27 32.24 -80.32
N ARG A 31 -13.85 33.37 -80.66
CA ARG A 31 -14.24 33.72 -82.01
C ARG A 31 -13.29 34.82 -82.49
N VAL A 32 -12.66 34.58 -83.58
CA VAL A 32 -11.85 35.55 -84.25
C VAL A 32 -12.56 36.09 -85.51
N GLU A 33 -12.38 37.37 -85.79
CA GLU A 33 -13.03 38.01 -86.89
C GLU A 33 -12.03 38.88 -87.60
N THR A 34 -12.00 38.85 -88.95
CA THR A 34 -11.18 39.70 -89.77
C THR A 34 -11.92 41.01 -90.09
N ALA A 35 -11.19 42.06 -90.55
CA ALA A 35 -11.81 43.31 -90.97
C ALA A 35 -12.80 43.14 -92.15
N ALA A 36 -12.72 42.07 -92.92
CA ALA A 36 -13.64 41.68 -93.94
C ALA A 36 -14.86 40.89 -93.50
N GLY A 37 -15.04 40.66 -92.15
CA GLY A 37 -16.19 39.99 -91.62
C GLY A 37 -16.09 38.43 -91.57
N CYS A 38 -14.95 37.84 -92.00
CA CYS A 38 -14.77 36.41 -91.94
C CYS A 38 -14.51 36.00 -90.48
N THR A 39 -15.20 34.98 -89.99
CA THR A 39 -15.12 34.50 -88.62
C THR A 39 -14.67 33.04 -88.54
N ALA A 40 -13.93 32.68 -87.46
CA ALA A 40 -13.63 31.34 -87.06
C ALA A 40 -13.79 31.21 -85.55
N THR A 41 -14.25 30.05 -85.06
CA THR A 41 -14.49 29.79 -83.65
C THR A 41 -13.78 28.50 -83.25
N GLN A 42 -13.09 28.50 -82.07
CA GLN A 42 -12.56 27.36 -81.43
C GLN A 42 -13.13 27.28 -80.00
N THR A 43 -13.58 26.10 -79.60
CA THR A 43 -14.20 25.89 -78.28
C THR A 43 -13.34 24.92 -77.40
N LEU A 44 -13.25 25.20 -76.10
CA LEU A 44 -12.64 24.41 -75.11
C LEU A 44 -13.67 24.13 -73.99
N ASP A 45 -13.94 22.86 -73.70
CA ASP A 45 -14.81 22.46 -72.54
C ASP A 45 -13.99 22.46 -71.28
N MET A 46 -14.46 23.22 -70.31
CA MET A 46 -13.91 23.34 -69.00
C MET A 46 -14.80 22.53 -68.07
N PHE A 47 -14.32 21.39 -67.59
CA PHE A 47 -15.05 20.50 -66.66
C PHE A 47 -14.77 20.89 -65.22
N LEU A 48 -15.84 21.09 -64.44
CA LEU A 48 -15.73 21.30 -63.00
C LEU A 48 -15.54 19.95 -62.31
N ASN A 49 -14.52 19.85 -61.44
CA ASN A 49 -14.41 18.74 -60.48
C ASN A 49 -14.73 19.31 -59.11
N GLU A 50 -15.74 18.74 -58.45
CA GLU A 50 -16.26 19.21 -57.17
C GLU A 50 -16.47 18.03 -56.22
N ILE A 51 -16.24 18.24 -54.91
CA ILE A 51 -16.67 17.40 -53.84
C ILE A 51 -17.97 18.00 -53.26
N THR A 52 -19.10 17.33 -53.46
CA THR A 52 -20.42 17.78 -53.00
C THR A 52 -20.64 17.50 -51.53
N SER A 53 -19.92 16.53 -50.98
CA SER A 53 -19.85 16.25 -49.54
C SER A 53 -18.50 15.59 -49.22
N SER A 54 -17.82 16.08 -48.19
CA SER A 54 -16.58 15.47 -47.69
C SER A 54 -16.83 14.20 -46.90
N GLY A 55 -18.10 13.88 -46.55
CA GLY A 55 -18.49 12.80 -45.69
C GLY A 55 -18.16 13.05 -44.22
N ASN A 56 -18.58 12.13 -43.36
CA ASN A 56 -18.36 12.19 -41.91
C ASN A 56 -17.72 10.91 -41.41
N ILE A 57 -16.88 11.07 -40.41
CA ILE A 57 -16.23 9.98 -39.68
C ILE A 57 -16.73 9.93 -38.22
N GLY A 58 -16.70 8.75 -37.60
CA GLY A 58 -17.13 8.52 -36.21
C GLY A 58 -16.19 7.62 -35.45
N GLN A 59 -16.35 7.64 -34.11
CA GLN A 59 -15.63 6.81 -33.16
C GLN A 59 -16.52 6.56 -31.94
N VAL A 60 -16.36 5.39 -31.30
CA VAL A 60 -17.18 4.97 -30.14
C VAL A 60 -16.74 5.68 -28.85
N SER A 61 -15.45 5.97 -28.68
CA SER A 61 -14.92 6.64 -27.48
C SER A 61 -13.91 7.70 -27.88
N ALA A 62 -14.00 8.85 -27.23
CA ALA A 62 -13.09 9.95 -27.45
C ALA A 62 -11.96 10.05 -26.40
N THR A 63 -11.97 9.19 -25.37
CA THR A 63 -10.95 9.18 -24.29
C THR A 63 -10.41 7.78 -24.09
N ILE A 64 -9.09 7.63 -24.09
CA ILE A 64 -8.37 6.37 -23.83
C ILE A 64 -7.22 6.62 -22.84
N CYS A 65 -6.70 5.56 -22.24
CA CYS A 65 -5.53 5.67 -21.36
C CYS A 65 -4.24 5.84 -22.16
N ALA A 66 -3.27 6.55 -21.58
CA ALA A 66 -1.93 6.62 -22.15
C ALA A 66 -1.36 5.21 -22.37
N GLY A 67 -0.78 4.98 -23.54
CA GLY A 67 -0.26 3.69 -23.95
C GLY A 67 -1.28 2.74 -24.58
N GLU A 68 -2.54 3.15 -24.74
CA GLU A 68 -3.58 2.35 -25.43
C GLU A 68 -3.73 2.77 -26.90
N THR A 69 -4.30 1.87 -27.70
CA THR A 69 -4.69 2.15 -29.07
C THR A 69 -6.16 2.56 -29.14
N PRO A 70 -6.54 3.57 -29.93
CA PRO A 70 -7.94 3.96 -30.04
C PRO A 70 -8.76 2.90 -30.76
N PRO A 71 -10.08 2.83 -30.50
CA PRO A 71 -10.98 2.05 -31.31
C PRO A 71 -10.96 2.51 -32.79
N ALA A 72 -11.31 1.60 -33.71
CA ALA A 72 -11.35 1.91 -35.14
C ALA A 72 -12.26 3.08 -35.45
N PHE A 73 -11.80 3.98 -36.31
CA PHE A 73 -12.58 5.09 -36.84
C PHE A 73 -13.55 4.59 -37.93
N THR A 74 -14.81 4.87 -37.78
CA THR A 74 -15.88 4.39 -38.65
C THR A 74 -16.23 5.39 -39.73
N ASN A 75 -16.84 4.91 -40.81
CA ASN A 75 -17.42 5.77 -41.83
C ASN A 75 -18.90 6.00 -41.50
N VAL A 76 -19.24 7.22 -41.06
CA VAL A 76 -20.64 7.63 -40.79
C VAL A 76 -21.32 8.02 -42.11
N ALA A 77 -20.64 8.81 -42.93
CA ALA A 77 -21.09 9.16 -44.28
C ALA A 77 -19.91 9.14 -45.22
N SER A 78 -20.11 8.59 -46.43
CA SER A 78 -19.09 8.61 -47.48
C SER A 78 -19.08 9.97 -48.16
N ALA A 79 -17.91 10.35 -48.66
CA ALA A 79 -17.79 11.53 -49.54
C ALA A 79 -18.49 11.30 -50.88
N THR A 80 -19.02 12.37 -51.46
CA THR A 80 -19.62 12.40 -52.79
C THR A 80 -19.00 13.54 -53.63
N GLY A 81 -18.92 13.35 -54.93
CA GLY A 81 -18.33 14.33 -55.85
C GLY A 81 -18.46 13.87 -57.29
N ILE A 82 -17.99 14.69 -58.22
CA ILE A 82 -18.11 14.47 -59.67
C ILE A 82 -17.09 13.42 -60.14
N GLY A 83 -15.87 13.43 -59.59
CA GLY A 83 -14.79 12.54 -59.98
C GLY A 83 -14.76 11.22 -59.18
N THR A 84 -13.73 10.45 -59.41
CA THR A 84 -13.46 9.25 -58.61
C THR A 84 -13.00 9.64 -57.22
N ILE A 85 -13.74 9.18 -56.17
CA ILE A 85 -13.44 9.48 -54.76
C ILE A 85 -12.41 8.49 -54.22
N SER A 86 -11.35 9.03 -53.65
CA SER A 86 -10.37 8.32 -52.83
C SER A 86 -10.22 9.01 -51.49
N TYR A 87 -9.56 8.36 -50.52
CA TYR A 87 -9.42 8.87 -49.16
C TYR A 87 -7.97 8.85 -48.71
N GLN A 88 -7.63 9.75 -47.79
CA GLN A 88 -6.39 9.74 -47.04
C GLN A 88 -6.67 10.21 -45.63
N TRP A 89 -6.31 9.37 -44.63
CA TRP A 89 -6.39 9.76 -43.24
C TRP A 89 -5.21 10.60 -42.81
N GLN A 90 -5.49 11.54 -41.94
CA GLN A 90 -4.51 12.49 -41.39
C GLN A 90 -4.65 12.59 -39.91
N SER A 91 -3.52 12.78 -39.23
CA SER A 91 -3.48 13.01 -37.78
C SER A 91 -2.63 14.23 -37.44
N ARG A 92 -2.87 14.80 -36.25
CA ARG A 92 -2.03 15.81 -35.64
C ARG A 92 -2.11 15.74 -34.14
N THR A 93 -1.08 16.22 -33.44
CA THR A 93 -1.13 16.56 -32.03
C THR A 93 -1.47 18.04 -31.83
N PHE A 94 -1.62 18.46 -30.57
CA PHE A 94 -1.91 19.87 -30.28
C PHE A 94 -0.75 20.77 -30.76
N GLY A 95 -1.10 21.86 -31.44
CA GLY A 95 -0.11 22.83 -31.94
C GLY A 95 0.66 22.43 -33.21
N THR A 96 0.34 21.29 -33.85
CA THR A 96 0.96 20.84 -35.10
C THR A 96 -0.03 20.83 -36.24
N ASP A 97 0.47 20.80 -37.48
CA ASP A 97 -0.33 20.65 -38.70
C ASP A 97 -0.76 19.18 -38.89
N PHE A 98 -1.84 18.96 -39.66
CA PHE A 98 -2.26 17.64 -40.09
C PHE A 98 -1.26 17.04 -41.09
N ILE A 99 -0.78 15.85 -40.77
CA ILE A 99 0.08 15.04 -41.63
C ILE A 99 -0.63 13.76 -42.02
N ASN A 100 -0.31 13.21 -43.19
CA ASN A 100 -0.84 11.93 -43.61
C ASN A 100 -0.37 10.81 -42.65
N VAL A 101 -1.32 10.01 -42.11
CA VAL A 101 -0.96 8.75 -41.46
C VAL A 101 -0.47 7.75 -42.51
N PRO A 102 0.30 6.70 -42.16
CA PRO A 102 0.98 5.84 -43.12
C PRO A 102 0.09 5.31 -44.25
N VAL A 103 0.70 4.88 -45.32
CA VAL A 103 0.14 4.61 -46.68
C VAL A 103 -1.06 3.63 -46.69
N SER A 104 -1.29 2.83 -45.68
CA SER A 104 -2.45 1.93 -45.55
C SER A 104 -3.76 2.63 -45.18
N ALA A 105 -3.72 3.91 -44.86
CA ALA A 105 -4.86 4.68 -44.37
C ALA A 105 -5.63 5.40 -45.52
N THR A 106 -5.90 4.68 -46.61
CA THR A 106 -6.61 5.19 -47.81
C THR A 106 -8.03 4.65 -47.92
N THR A 107 -8.50 3.93 -46.91
CA THR A 107 -9.85 3.33 -46.86
C THR A 107 -10.84 4.27 -46.20
N ARG A 108 -12.15 3.90 -46.30
CA ARG A 108 -13.25 4.64 -45.63
C ARG A 108 -13.18 4.58 -44.11
N VAL A 109 -12.59 3.54 -43.59
CA VAL A 109 -12.36 3.29 -42.14
C VAL A 109 -10.85 3.28 -41.88
N TYR A 110 -10.45 3.59 -40.67
CA TYR A 110 -9.05 3.53 -40.25
C TYR A 110 -8.92 2.95 -38.85
N THR A 111 -7.95 2.11 -38.66
CA THR A 111 -7.58 1.57 -37.35
C THR A 111 -6.14 2.01 -37.05
N GLU A 112 -5.97 2.81 -36.00
CA GLU A 112 -4.66 3.13 -35.46
C GLU A 112 -4.13 1.91 -34.71
N THR A 113 -2.92 1.48 -35.05
CA THR A 113 -2.27 0.33 -34.44
C THR A 113 -1.18 0.71 -33.44
N SER A 114 -0.82 1.98 -33.43
CA SER A 114 0.18 2.52 -32.50
C SER A 114 -0.49 2.98 -31.20
N ALA A 115 0.14 2.68 -30.08
CA ALA A 115 -0.27 3.21 -28.78
C ALA A 115 -0.10 4.74 -28.73
N LEU A 116 -1.09 5.44 -28.18
CA LEU A 116 -1.08 6.89 -28.06
C LEU A 116 -0.69 7.32 -26.65
N ASN A 117 0.25 8.26 -26.55
CA ASN A 117 0.68 8.88 -25.29
C ASN A 117 0.33 10.37 -25.21
N THR A 118 -0.24 10.93 -26.26
CA THR A 118 -0.66 12.34 -26.31
C THR A 118 -1.98 12.46 -27.04
N THR A 119 -2.81 13.42 -26.60
CA THR A 119 -4.07 13.74 -27.28
C THR A 119 -3.84 14.00 -28.76
N THR A 120 -4.50 13.22 -29.62
CA THR A 120 -4.33 13.20 -31.06
C THR A 120 -5.66 13.48 -31.75
N PHE A 121 -5.60 14.27 -32.80
CA PHE A 121 -6.74 14.66 -33.64
C PHE A 121 -6.66 13.94 -34.97
N TYR A 122 -7.75 13.38 -35.44
CA TYR A 122 -7.85 12.66 -36.70
C TYR A 122 -8.90 13.31 -37.62
N ARG A 123 -8.62 13.34 -38.92
CA ARG A 123 -9.57 13.66 -39.97
C ARG A 123 -9.29 12.79 -41.18
N ARG A 124 -10.29 12.71 -42.08
CA ARG A 124 -10.15 12.04 -43.39
C ARG A 124 -10.25 13.08 -44.48
N SER A 125 -9.25 13.19 -45.36
CA SER A 125 -9.40 13.91 -46.60
C SER A 125 -10.11 13.04 -47.63
N ALA A 126 -11.12 13.60 -48.29
CA ALA A 126 -11.74 13.07 -49.50
C ALA A 126 -11.08 13.73 -50.71
N ILE A 127 -10.71 12.94 -51.70
CA ILE A 127 -10.03 13.39 -52.91
C ILE A 127 -10.90 12.98 -54.11
N SER A 128 -11.49 13.93 -54.81
CA SER A 128 -12.19 13.71 -56.07
C SER A 128 -11.26 13.93 -57.23
N THR A 129 -11.05 12.94 -58.10
CA THR A 129 -10.17 13.07 -59.26
C THR A 129 -10.99 12.94 -60.54
N PHE A 130 -11.00 14.00 -61.37
CA PHE A 130 -11.61 14.05 -62.69
C PHE A 130 -10.66 14.64 -63.70
N GLY A 131 -10.48 13.99 -64.84
CA GLY A 131 -9.54 14.44 -65.86
C GLY A 131 -8.10 14.61 -65.36
N GLY A 132 -7.66 13.82 -64.36
CA GLY A 132 -6.33 13.90 -63.74
C GLY A 132 -6.15 15.05 -62.76
N LYS A 133 -7.18 15.89 -62.52
CA LYS A 133 -7.12 17.02 -61.58
C LYS A 133 -7.77 16.61 -60.25
N PRO A 134 -7.04 16.59 -59.13
CA PRO A 134 -7.59 16.32 -57.81
C PRO A 134 -8.19 17.58 -57.16
N CYS A 135 -9.33 17.43 -56.49
CA CYS A 135 -9.90 18.39 -55.52
C CYS A 135 -10.00 17.71 -54.16
N VAL A 136 -9.75 18.42 -53.07
CA VAL A 136 -9.64 17.88 -51.74
C VAL A 136 -10.55 18.63 -50.78
N GLU A 137 -11.31 17.87 -49.95
CA GLU A 137 -12.11 18.37 -48.85
C GLU A 137 -11.91 17.47 -47.62
N PHE A 138 -12.24 17.98 -46.43
CA PHE A 138 -11.97 17.29 -45.19
C PHE A 138 -13.27 16.96 -44.43
N SER A 139 -13.28 15.78 -43.81
CA SER A 139 -14.34 15.39 -42.88
C SER A 139 -14.32 16.24 -41.60
N ASN A 140 -15.27 15.99 -40.71
CA ASN A 140 -15.18 16.40 -39.31
C ASN A 140 -13.88 15.90 -38.68
N ILE A 141 -13.44 16.58 -37.60
CA ILE A 141 -12.29 16.18 -36.77
C ILE A 141 -12.78 15.35 -35.57
N ILE A 142 -12.08 14.24 -35.26
CA ILE A 142 -12.26 13.47 -34.07
C ILE A 142 -11.05 13.71 -33.19
N GLN A 143 -11.28 14.03 -31.92
CA GLN A 143 -10.26 14.10 -30.88
C GLN A 143 -10.23 12.77 -30.11
N VAL A 144 -9.06 12.16 -30.01
CA VAL A 144 -8.75 11.08 -29.07
C VAL A 144 -8.01 11.70 -27.91
N ALA A 145 -8.72 11.95 -26.82
CA ALA A 145 -8.13 12.47 -25.60
C ALA A 145 -7.37 11.36 -24.86
N ILE A 146 -6.22 11.72 -24.30
CA ILE A 146 -5.43 10.82 -23.47
C ILE A 146 -5.64 11.18 -22.00
N GLU A 147 -5.92 10.18 -21.20
CA GLU A 147 -5.97 10.25 -19.74
C GLU A 147 -4.76 9.49 -19.18
N ASP A 148 -3.96 10.17 -18.37
CA ASP A 148 -2.84 9.54 -17.69
C ASP A 148 -3.33 8.70 -16.52
N PRO A 149 -2.80 7.48 -16.33
CA PRO A 149 -3.10 6.70 -15.13
C PRO A 149 -2.58 7.44 -13.88
N PRO A 150 -3.20 7.23 -12.70
CA PRO A 150 -2.74 7.87 -11.47
C PRO A 150 -1.32 7.42 -11.12
N LEU A 151 -0.52 8.32 -10.53
CA LEU A 151 0.79 7.98 -9.98
C LEU A 151 0.58 7.23 -8.65
N THR A 152 0.43 5.90 -8.73
CA THR A 152 0.07 5.08 -7.57
C THR A 152 1.27 4.83 -6.68
N GLY A 153 1.17 5.22 -5.42
CA GLY A 153 2.12 4.93 -4.36
C GLY A 153 1.46 4.15 -3.22
N LEU A 154 2.27 3.63 -2.31
CA LEU A 154 1.84 2.93 -1.11
C LEU A 154 2.62 3.44 0.10
N GLN A 155 1.92 3.69 1.21
CA GLN A 155 2.47 4.12 2.49
C GLN A 155 2.11 3.13 3.59
N VAL A 156 2.98 3.03 4.60
CA VAL A 156 2.71 2.36 5.87
C VAL A 156 2.62 3.42 6.95
N GLY A 157 1.43 3.58 7.53
CA GLY A 157 1.16 4.74 8.38
C GLY A 157 1.22 6.04 7.57
N ALA A 158 2.00 7.03 8.02
CA ALA A 158 2.16 8.34 7.37
C ALA A 158 3.45 8.48 6.54
N VAL A 159 4.23 7.42 6.40
CA VAL A 159 5.54 7.45 5.74
C VAL A 159 5.49 6.64 4.45
N ALA A 160 6.16 7.13 3.38
CA ALA A 160 6.33 6.35 2.17
C ALA A 160 6.95 4.99 2.51
N ALA A 161 6.32 3.91 2.06
CA ALA A 161 6.79 2.58 2.40
C ALA A 161 8.11 2.29 1.70
N PRO A 162 9.11 1.78 2.40
CA PRO A 162 10.31 1.20 1.78
C PRO A 162 9.93 -0.08 1.03
N ASP A 163 10.83 -0.57 0.17
CA ASP A 163 10.62 -1.81 -0.59
C ASP A 163 10.40 -3.04 0.30
N THR A 164 10.84 -2.98 1.55
CA THR A 164 10.71 -4.04 2.55
C THR A 164 10.37 -3.46 3.91
N ILE A 165 9.39 -4.03 4.59
CA ILE A 165 9.05 -3.72 5.98
C ILE A 165 9.17 -4.96 6.84
N SER A 166 9.59 -4.76 8.10
CA SER A 166 9.66 -5.83 9.11
C SER A 166 8.59 -5.59 10.17
N ILE A 167 7.81 -6.61 10.46
CA ILE A 167 6.68 -6.57 11.41
C ILE A 167 6.69 -7.79 12.32
N CYS A 168 5.97 -7.72 13.42
CA CYS A 168 5.71 -8.89 14.24
C CYS A 168 4.62 -9.78 13.62
N SER A 169 4.71 -11.08 13.83
CA SER A 169 3.69 -12.02 13.37
C SER A 169 2.31 -11.63 13.93
N GLY A 170 1.30 -11.56 13.07
CA GLY A 170 -0.06 -11.16 13.47
C GLY A 170 -0.24 -9.67 13.80
N GLN A 171 0.77 -8.84 13.63
CA GLN A 171 0.66 -7.39 13.85
C GLN A 171 -0.33 -6.77 12.88
N LEU A 172 -1.24 -5.92 13.39
CA LEU A 172 -2.12 -5.13 12.55
C LEU A 172 -1.31 -4.03 11.83
N VAL A 173 -1.30 -4.06 10.50
CA VAL A 173 -0.64 -3.06 9.67
C VAL A 173 -1.68 -2.35 8.81
N THR A 174 -1.57 -1.02 8.73
CA THR A 174 -2.42 -0.20 7.87
C THR A 174 -1.61 0.37 6.72
N PHE A 175 -2.03 0.04 5.51
CA PHE A 175 -1.50 0.55 4.26
C PHE A 175 -2.40 1.65 3.74
N ASN A 176 -1.80 2.70 3.17
CA ASN A 176 -2.51 3.82 2.57
C ASN A 176 -2.04 4.00 1.12
N ALA A 177 -2.98 3.91 0.17
CA ALA A 177 -2.73 4.22 -1.22
C ALA A 177 -2.64 5.73 -1.43
N THR A 178 -1.67 6.17 -2.24
CA THR A 178 -1.41 7.58 -2.57
C THR A 178 -1.31 7.80 -4.07
N GLY A 179 -1.20 9.05 -4.53
CA GLY A 179 -0.92 9.38 -5.92
C GLY A 179 -2.14 9.76 -6.77
N GLY A 180 -3.26 10.15 -6.14
CA GLY A 180 -4.38 10.80 -6.84
C GLY A 180 -5.42 9.87 -7.45
N GLY A 181 -5.38 8.56 -7.17
CA GLY A 181 -6.47 7.64 -7.52
C GLY A 181 -7.77 7.96 -6.79
N LEU A 182 -8.91 7.67 -7.40
CA LEU A 182 -10.25 7.85 -6.81
C LEU A 182 -10.87 6.54 -6.31
N SER A 183 -10.29 5.39 -6.71
CA SER A 183 -10.65 4.08 -6.17
C SER A 183 -9.46 3.14 -6.22
N PHE A 184 -9.49 2.11 -5.39
CA PHE A 184 -8.35 1.28 -5.05
C PHE A 184 -8.73 -0.19 -4.94
N GLN A 185 -7.79 -1.07 -5.29
CA GLN A 185 -7.85 -2.50 -5.06
C GLN A 185 -6.49 -2.96 -4.54
N PHE A 186 -6.45 -3.47 -3.32
CA PHE A 186 -5.23 -4.02 -2.74
C PHE A 186 -5.04 -5.48 -3.13
N TYR A 187 -3.78 -5.89 -3.18
CA TYR A 187 -3.37 -7.26 -3.52
C TYR A 187 -2.33 -7.73 -2.51
N ILE A 188 -2.46 -8.97 -2.07
CA ILE A 188 -1.44 -9.71 -1.31
C ILE A 188 -1.09 -10.93 -2.15
N ASP A 189 0.19 -11.09 -2.50
CA ASP A 189 0.72 -12.19 -3.32
C ASP A 189 -0.08 -12.35 -4.63
N ASP A 190 -0.31 -11.22 -5.33
CA ASP A 190 -1.10 -11.09 -6.55
C ASP A 190 -2.61 -11.41 -6.42
N ASN A 191 -3.08 -11.79 -5.23
CA ASN A 191 -4.49 -12.05 -4.98
C ASN A 191 -5.20 -10.77 -4.51
N PRO A 192 -6.33 -10.39 -5.14
CA PRO A 192 -7.08 -9.21 -4.74
C PRO A 192 -7.72 -9.40 -3.36
N ILE A 193 -7.64 -8.37 -2.52
CA ILE A 193 -8.26 -8.34 -1.19
C ILE A 193 -9.55 -7.53 -1.25
N GLY A 194 -10.67 -8.23 -1.10
CA GLY A 194 -11.99 -7.62 -1.22
C GLY A 194 -12.33 -7.19 -2.65
N SER A 195 -13.20 -6.22 -2.81
CA SER A 195 -13.58 -5.59 -4.08
C SER A 195 -12.91 -4.21 -4.22
N ARG A 196 -12.86 -3.69 -5.46
CA ARG A 196 -12.49 -2.29 -5.72
C ARG A 196 -13.33 -1.36 -4.85
N SER A 197 -12.71 -0.40 -4.18
CA SER A 197 -13.31 0.50 -3.20
C SER A 197 -12.79 1.92 -3.37
N ASP A 198 -13.56 2.92 -2.95
CA ASP A 198 -13.12 4.32 -2.90
C ASP A 198 -12.27 4.61 -1.65
N SER A 199 -12.12 3.65 -0.74
CA SER A 199 -11.19 3.75 0.40
C SER A 199 -9.76 3.50 -0.02
N SER A 200 -8.88 4.43 0.33
CA SER A 200 -7.42 4.30 0.13
C SER A 200 -6.72 3.45 1.19
N LEU A 201 -7.46 2.90 2.18
CA LEU A 201 -6.89 2.22 3.34
C LEU A 201 -7.15 0.71 3.29
N LEU A 202 -6.12 -0.07 3.62
CA LEU A 202 -6.22 -1.48 3.96
C LEU A 202 -5.56 -1.70 5.33
N SER A 203 -6.31 -2.26 6.29
CA SER A 203 -5.77 -2.75 7.55
C SER A 203 -5.85 -4.27 7.59
N THR A 204 -4.74 -4.93 7.88
CA THR A 204 -4.67 -6.39 7.94
C THR A 204 -3.67 -6.87 8.99
N SER A 205 -3.96 -8.02 9.60
CA SER A 205 -3.07 -8.73 10.54
C SER A 205 -2.71 -10.14 10.04
N THR A 206 -3.06 -10.47 8.79
CA THR A 206 -2.89 -11.82 8.23
C THR A 206 -1.63 -11.97 7.37
N LEU A 207 -0.72 -10.96 7.42
CA LEU A 207 0.53 -11.00 6.67
C LEU A 207 1.48 -12.04 7.25
N ILE A 208 2.11 -12.80 6.36
CA ILE A 208 3.12 -13.81 6.70
C ILE A 208 4.47 -13.41 6.10
N ASP A 209 5.52 -14.08 6.53
CA ASP A 209 6.86 -13.86 6.00
C ASP A 209 6.92 -14.10 4.49
N GLY A 210 7.52 -13.17 3.76
CA GLY A 210 7.61 -13.20 2.30
C GLY A 210 6.38 -12.66 1.56
N SER A 211 5.28 -12.30 2.22
CA SER A 211 4.11 -11.69 1.57
C SER A 211 4.50 -10.42 0.82
N ARG A 212 3.93 -10.23 -0.36
CA ARG A 212 4.11 -9.04 -1.21
C ARG A 212 2.81 -8.28 -1.30
N ILE A 213 2.85 -7.00 -1.01
CA ILE A 213 1.67 -6.14 -1.04
C ILE A 213 1.82 -5.04 -2.09
N LYS A 214 0.77 -4.80 -2.86
CA LYS A 214 0.64 -3.70 -3.80
C LYS A 214 -0.80 -3.22 -3.87
N VAL A 215 -1.00 -2.04 -4.43
CA VAL A 215 -2.32 -1.48 -4.69
C VAL A 215 -2.43 -1.07 -6.14
N LYS A 216 -3.59 -1.33 -6.74
CA LYS A 216 -3.99 -0.76 -8.03
C LYS A 216 -4.94 0.39 -7.75
N SER A 217 -4.71 1.53 -8.39
CA SER A 217 -5.61 2.69 -8.32
C SER A 217 -6.13 3.10 -9.68
N TRP A 218 -7.29 3.76 -9.72
CA TRP A 218 -7.97 4.23 -10.93
C TRP A 218 -8.28 5.71 -10.86
N THR A 219 -8.34 6.36 -12.02
CA THR A 219 -8.75 7.77 -12.17
C THR A 219 -10.25 8.00 -11.93
N THR A 220 -11.05 6.94 -11.82
CA THR A 220 -12.50 7.01 -11.55
C THR A 220 -12.84 6.32 -10.23
N ASN A 221 -13.95 6.74 -9.60
CA ASN A 221 -14.50 6.07 -8.42
C ASN A 221 -15.29 4.79 -8.80
N THR A 222 -15.73 4.03 -7.80
CA THR A 222 -16.49 2.79 -8.03
C THR A 222 -17.85 3.02 -8.67
N ALA A 223 -18.49 4.18 -8.47
CA ALA A 223 -19.80 4.50 -9.00
C ALA A 223 -19.77 4.73 -10.52
N THR A 224 -18.70 5.35 -11.05
CA THR A 224 -18.53 5.61 -12.48
C THR A 224 -17.93 4.43 -13.22
N GLY A 225 -17.16 3.58 -12.53
CA GLY A 225 -16.44 2.45 -13.13
C GLY A 225 -15.37 2.88 -14.15
N GLY A 226 -14.73 1.95 -14.81
CA GLY A 226 -13.73 2.22 -15.85
C GLY A 226 -12.53 3.02 -15.32
N GLY A 227 -12.04 3.98 -16.14
CA GLY A 227 -10.90 4.84 -15.85
C GLY A 227 -9.54 4.18 -16.04
N CYS A 228 -8.53 5.01 -16.15
CA CYS A 228 -7.14 4.57 -16.28
C CYS A 228 -6.59 4.12 -14.94
N SER A 229 -5.68 3.17 -14.95
CA SER A 229 -5.19 2.56 -13.72
C SER A 229 -3.69 2.27 -13.76
N SER A 230 -3.07 2.29 -12.58
CA SER A 230 -1.70 1.84 -12.39
C SER A 230 -1.54 1.04 -11.10
N PHE A 231 -0.45 0.29 -10.99
CA PHE A 231 -0.03 -0.35 -9.75
C PHE A 231 1.02 0.47 -9.02
N SER A 232 1.01 0.39 -7.69
CA SER A 232 2.15 0.82 -6.88
C SER A 232 3.35 -0.12 -7.05
N PRO A 233 4.55 0.29 -6.66
CA PRO A 233 5.62 -0.64 -6.33
C PRO A 233 5.15 -1.68 -5.30
N GLU A 234 5.76 -2.86 -5.31
CA GLU A 234 5.49 -3.92 -4.32
C GLU A 234 6.31 -3.68 -3.05
N ILE A 235 5.71 -4.01 -1.90
CA ILE A 235 6.37 -4.02 -0.61
C ILE A 235 6.51 -5.48 -0.16
N LEU A 236 7.73 -5.91 0.15
CA LEU A 236 8.01 -7.20 0.75
C LEU A 236 7.82 -7.13 2.26
N ILE A 237 7.12 -8.10 2.82
CA ILE A 237 6.89 -8.23 4.26
C ILE A 237 7.85 -9.27 4.83
N ASN A 238 8.65 -8.87 5.81
CA ASN A 238 9.43 -9.77 6.64
C ASN A 238 8.75 -9.86 8.01
N THR A 239 8.33 -11.04 8.41
CA THR A 239 7.75 -11.24 9.74
C THR A 239 8.77 -11.80 10.71
N SER A 240 8.80 -11.25 11.91
CA SER A 240 9.52 -11.81 13.05
C SER A 240 8.52 -12.54 13.95
N LEU A 241 8.83 -13.76 14.35
CA LEU A 241 8.06 -14.45 15.38
C LEU A 241 8.17 -13.68 16.69
N ASP A 242 7.10 -13.73 17.48
CA ASP A 242 7.14 -13.24 18.84
C ASP A 242 8.21 -14.00 19.63
N PRO A 243 8.97 -13.31 20.50
CA PRO A 243 9.99 -13.97 21.30
C PRO A 243 9.33 -14.98 22.27
N THR A 244 10.00 -16.10 22.51
CA THR A 244 9.64 -16.95 23.65
C THR A 244 10.37 -16.41 24.87
N ILE A 245 9.68 -16.35 26.02
CA ILE A 245 10.27 -15.88 27.28
C ILE A 245 9.87 -16.82 28.43
N SER A 246 10.83 -17.13 29.27
CA SER A 246 10.60 -17.77 30.56
C SER A 246 11.18 -16.91 31.68
N LEU A 247 10.57 -16.98 32.83
CA LEU A 247 11.02 -16.30 34.04
C LEU A 247 11.25 -17.34 35.14
N THR A 248 12.40 -17.29 35.80
CA THR A 248 12.74 -18.11 36.95
C THR A 248 13.16 -17.23 38.11
N SER A 249 13.03 -17.74 39.35
CA SER A 249 13.57 -17.14 40.56
C SER A 249 14.50 -18.12 41.25
N ASP A 250 15.40 -17.66 42.10
CA ASP A 250 16.20 -18.47 43.00
C ASP A 250 15.45 -18.81 44.29
N ALA A 251 14.24 -18.30 44.49
CA ALA A 251 13.32 -18.71 45.52
C ALA A 251 12.84 -20.18 45.33
N TYR A 252 12.37 -20.81 46.39
CA TYR A 252 11.85 -22.18 46.30
C TYR A 252 10.66 -22.28 45.34
N SER A 253 10.81 -23.07 44.28
CA SER A 253 9.79 -23.22 43.27
C SER A 253 8.77 -24.30 43.60
N LEU A 254 7.49 -23.93 43.73
CA LEU A 254 6.38 -24.90 43.85
C LEU A 254 5.94 -25.42 42.49
N THR A 255 5.88 -24.50 41.51
CA THR A 255 5.56 -24.78 40.11
C THR A 255 6.36 -23.84 39.22
N SER A 256 6.29 -24.03 37.91
CA SER A 256 6.94 -23.10 36.96
C SER A 256 6.42 -21.65 37.04
N THR A 257 5.32 -21.40 37.70
CA THR A 257 4.66 -20.11 37.82
C THR A 257 4.39 -19.65 39.25
N ASN A 258 4.84 -20.41 40.27
CA ASN A 258 4.66 -20.07 41.68
C ASN A 258 5.94 -20.41 42.46
N SER A 259 6.46 -19.44 43.19
CA SER A 259 7.64 -19.56 44.05
C SER A 259 7.33 -19.09 45.46
N ILE A 260 7.95 -19.77 46.46
CA ILE A 260 7.82 -19.43 47.88
C ILE A 260 9.11 -18.76 48.34
N PHE A 261 8.98 -17.74 49.18
CA PHE A 261 10.09 -17.03 49.80
C PHE A 261 9.80 -16.75 51.29
N CYS A 262 10.83 -16.53 52.09
CA CYS A 262 10.70 -16.04 53.47
C CYS A 262 10.84 -14.50 53.51
N GLU A 263 10.25 -13.87 54.52
CA GLU A 263 10.42 -12.44 54.75
C GLU A 263 11.89 -12.04 54.81
N GLY A 264 12.29 -11.06 54.03
CA GLY A 264 13.68 -10.57 53.98
C GLY A 264 14.60 -11.30 52.99
N ASP A 265 14.12 -12.33 52.30
CA ASP A 265 14.92 -13.02 51.29
C ASP A 265 15.31 -12.05 50.13
N ALA A 266 16.58 -12.14 49.78
CA ALA A 266 17.13 -11.39 48.60
C ALA A 266 16.95 -12.23 47.35
N ILE A 267 15.84 -12.07 46.66
CA ILE A 267 15.45 -12.92 45.53
C ILE A 267 15.99 -12.33 44.21
N THR A 268 16.52 -13.22 43.36
CA THR A 268 16.97 -12.91 42.02
C THR A 268 16.03 -13.52 40.98
N PHE A 269 15.52 -12.72 40.06
CA PHE A 269 14.73 -13.18 38.92
C PHE A 269 15.59 -13.19 37.67
N THR A 270 15.51 -14.27 36.88
CA THR A 270 16.24 -14.42 35.63
C THR A 270 15.26 -14.71 34.50
N ALA A 271 15.26 -13.85 33.50
CA ALA A 271 14.52 -14.07 32.28
C ALA A 271 15.39 -14.79 31.25
N SER A 272 14.83 -15.75 30.52
CA SER A 272 15.52 -16.48 29.46
C SER A 272 14.68 -16.49 28.18
N SER A 273 15.31 -16.27 27.03
CA SER A 273 14.68 -16.25 25.71
C SER A 273 15.59 -16.94 24.69
N THR A 274 14.98 -17.58 23.69
CA THR A 274 15.68 -18.10 22.51
C THR A 274 15.91 -17.04 21.42
N SER A 275 15.23 -15.90 21.54
CA SER A 275 15.32 -14.78 20.62
C SER A 275 16.24 -13.70 21.18
N ALA A 276 16.83 -12.88 20.29
CA ALA A 276 17.56 -11.69 20.68
C ALA A 276 16.62 -10.62 21.25
N ILE A 277 16.74 -10.32 22.53
CA ILE A 277 15.92 -9.33 23.24
C ILE A 277 16.68 -8.02 23.36
N ALA A 278 16.03 -6.93 22.99
CA ALA A 278 16.57 -5.58 23.13
C ALA A 278 16.31 -5.02 24.54
N THR A 279 15.14 -5.30 25.11
CA THR A 279 14.75 -4.76 26.42
C THR A 279 13.95 -5.78 27.23
N TYR A 280 14.32 -5.92 28.50
CA TYR A 280 13.55 -6.62 29.53
C TYR A 280 12.93 -5.59 30.47
N THR A 281 11.60 -5.63 30.63
CA THR A 281 10.88 -4.77 31.55
C THR A 281 10.31 -5.62 32.67
N PHE A 282 10.82 -5.43 33.91
CA PHE A 282 10.36 -6.14 35.09
C PHE A 282 9.39 -5.28 35.90
N SER A 283 8.31 -5.90 36.37
CA SER A 283 7.31 -5.27 37.23
C SER A 283 6.92 -6.22 38.39
N VAL A 284 6.58 -5.63 39.55
CA VAL A 284 6.09 -6.34 40.72
C VAL A 284 4.75 -5.72 41.10
N GLY A 285 3.70 -6.54 41.20
CA GLY A 285 2.36 -6.07 41.55
C GLY A 285 1.83 -5.00 40.55
N GLY A 286 2.26 -5.00 39.29
CA GLY A 286 1.87 -4.04 38.25
C GLY A 286 2.71 -2.76 38.21
N ILE A 287 3.67 -2.55 39.11
CA ILE A 287 4.58 -1.42 39.12
C ILE A 287 5.89 -1.80 38.43
N THR A 288 6.33 -1.04 37.43
CA THR A 288 7.58 -1.25 36.72
C THR A 288 8.76 -0.71 37.54
N TYR A 289 9.78 -1.54 37.71
CA TYR A 289 10.98 -1.21 38.48
C TYR A 289 12.28 -1.22 37.63
N GLN A 290 12.31 -2.01 36.58
CA GLN A 290 13.46 -2.09 35.69
C GLN A 290 13.01 -2.17 34.23
N SER A 291 13.69 -1.41 33.36
CA SER A 291 13.56 -1.55 31.90
C SER A 291 14.95 -1.35 31.30
N SER A 292 15.60 -2.43 30.87
CA SER A 292 16.98 -2.43 30.40
C SER A 292 17.28 -3.65 29.52
N SER A 293 18.48 -3.73 28.97
CA SER A 293 18.95 -4.94 28.26
C SER A 293 19.34 -6.09 29.18
N THR A 294 19.35 -5.86 30.51
CA THR A 294 19.71 -6.88 31.51
C THR A 294 18.53 -7.80 31.78
N ASN A 295 18.72 -9.08 31.62
CA ASN A 295 17.73 -10.14 31.86
C ASN A 295 17.61 -10.58 33.32
N ILE A 296 18.34 -9.95 34.25
CA ILE A 296 18.35 -10.22 35.68
C ILE A 296 17.71 -9.04 36.41
N PHE A 297 16.83 -9.35 37.35
CA PHE A 297 16.18 -8.38 38.20
C PHE A 297 16.35 -8.79 39.68
N GLN A 298 16.91 -7.88 40.48
CA GLN A 298 17.20 -8.04 41.88
C GLN A 298 16.56 -6.92 42.68
N PRO A 299 15.35 -7.10 43.21
CA PRO A 299 14.59 -6.06 43.94
C PRO A 299 15.37 -5.48 45.12
N ALA A 300 16.11 -6.32 45.85
CA ALA A 300 16.93 -5.91 46.99
C ALA A 300 18.08 -4.95 46.64
N ASN A 301 18.54 -4.94 45.39
CA ASN A 301 19.66 -4.09 44.94
C ASN A 301 19.18 -2.74 44.43
N LEU A 302 17.87 -2.47 44.42
CA LEU A 302 17.34 -1.17 44.00
C LEU A 302 17.54 -0.10 45.07
N THR A 303 17.49 1.17 44.70
CA THR A 303 17.57 2.28 45.64
C THR A 303 16.36 3.21 45.49
N PRO A 304 15.40 3.15 46.44
CA PRO A 304 15.35 2.24 47.61
C PRO A 304 15.11 0.77 47.21
N ALA A 305 15.61 -0.14 48.05
CA ALA A 305 15.31 -1.56 47.91
C ALA A 305 13.78 -1.79 48.04
N ILE A 306 13.26 -2.71 47.27
CA ILE A 306 11.83 -3.08 47.36
C ILE A 306 11.68 -4.49 47.95
N LEU A 307 10.71 -4.64 48.80
CA LEU A 307 10.25 -5.94 49.28
C LEU A 307 9.18 -6.45 48.33
N ILE A 308 9.18 -7.75 48.09
CA ILE A 308 8.15 -8.39 47.27
C ILE A 308 6.94 -8.65 48.16
N PRO A 309 5.76 -8.08 47.87
CA PRO A 309 4.57 -8.34 48.66
C PRO A 309 4.10 -9.79 48.51
N ASN A 310 3.57 -10.36 49.58
CA ASN A 310 2.91 -11.68 49.54
C ASN A 310 1.78 -11.66 48.48
N GLY A 311 1.73 -12.67 47.63
CA GLY A 311 0.74 -12.80 46.55
C GLY A 311 1.00 -11.89 45.35
N ALA A 312 2.15 -11.20 45.29
CA ALA A 312 2.47 -10.37 44.16
C ALA A 312 2.91 -11.18 42.92
N ASN A 313 2.48 -10.76 41.74
CA ASN A 313 3.02 -11.27 40.51
C ASN A 313 4.28 -10.46 40.13
N VAL A 314 5.37 -11.17 39.85
CA VAL A 314 6.54 -10.63 39.15
C VAL A 314 6.40 -10.96 37.69
N VAL A 315 6.36 -9.92 36.84
CA VAL A 315 6.16 -10.04 35.41
C VAL A 315 7.40 -9.50 34.69
N VAL A 316 7.87 -10.23 33.71
CA VAL A 316 8.83 -9.73 32.73
C VAL A 316 8.17 -9.61 31.37
N ILE A 317 8.37 -8.47 30.70
CA ILE A 317 8.04 -8.26 29.29
C ILE A 317 9.37 -8.15 28.54
N ALA A 318 9.58 -9.06 27.60
CA ALA A 318 10.73 -9.04 26.70
C ALA A 318 10.32 -8.40 25.39
N THR A 319 11.10 -7.42 24.92
CA THR A 319 10.84 -6.70 23.67
C THR A 319 12.05 -6.86 22.74
N THR A 320 11.82 -7.29 21.51
CA THR A 320 12.86 -7.35 20.45
C THR A 320 13.15 -5.97 19.90
N SER A 321 14.22 -5.83 19.09
CA SER A 321 14.53 -4.58 18.37
C SER A 321 13.44 -4.12 17.40
N LEU A 322 12.59 -5.02 16.92
CA LEU A 322 11.43 -4.73 16.06
C LEU A 322 10.17 -4.35 16.86
N GLY A 323 10.21 -4.43 18.20
CA GLY A 323 9.08 -4.13 19.06
C GLY A 323 8.16 -5.34 19.33
N CYS A 324 8.50 -6.55 18.86
CA CYS A 324 7.75 -7.78 19.21
C CYS A 324 7.92 -8.10 20.68
N THR A 325 6.83 -8.46 21.36
CA THR A 325 6.84 -8.64 22.81
C THR A 325 6.32 -10.00 23.22
N ALA A 326 6.87 -10.53 24.31
CA ALA A 326 6.29 -11.64 25.05
C ALA A 326 6.43 -11.40 26.55
N SER A 327 5.63 -12.06 27.36
CA SER A 327 5.66 -11.93 28.82
C SER A 327 5.70 -13.27 29.52
N ALA A 328 6.34 -13.28 30.68
CA ALA A 328 6.30 -14.39 31.62
C ALA A 328 6.03 -13.87 33.05
N THR A 329 5.37 -14.69 33.88
CA THR A 329 4.92 -14.28 35.21
C THR A 329 5.22 -15.37 36.21
N ILE A 330 5.68 -14.97 37.40
CA ILE A 330 5.78 -15.81 38.59
C ILE A 330 4.94 -15.20 39.71
N LEU A 331 4.08 -15.98 40.31
CA LEU A 331 3.39 -15.63 41.55
C LEU A 331 4.33 -15.86 42.75
N MET A 332 4.52 -14.85 43.58
CA MET A 332 5.36 -14.92 44.77
C MET A 332 4.50 -15.09 46.01
N THR A 333 4.70 -16.19 46.72
CA THR A 333 3.97 -16.51 47.98
C THR A 333 4.93 -16.48 49.14
N GLU A 334 4.67 -15.63 50.10
CA GLU A 334 5.48 -15.58 51.34
C GLU A 334 5.16 -16.73 52.23
N ASN A 335 6.20 -17.45 52.67
CA ASN A 335 6.10 -18.46 53.68
C ASN A 335 6.18 -17.82 55.08
N ILE A 336 5.03 -17.57 55.66
CA ILE A 336 4.94 -16.95 56.97
C ILE A 336 5.09 -18.04 57.99
N VAL A 337 6.08 -17.94 58.89
CA VAL A 337 6.30 -18.85 60.01
C VAL A 337 6.16 -18.08 61.32
N SER A 338 5.29 -18.60 62.19
CA SER A 338 5.19 -18.12 63.57
C SER A 338 5.83 -19.17 64.49
N PRO A 339 6.81 -18.80 65.32
CA PRO A 339 7.55 -19.75 66.11
C PRO A 339 6.72 -20.39 67.26
N GLY A 340 5.50 -19.92 67.44
CA GLY A 340 4.69 -20.34 68.58
C GLY A 340 5.17 -19.75 69.91
N LEU A 341 4.78 -20.40 71.03
CA LEU A 341 5.15 -19.95 72.34
C LEU A 341 5.52 -21.17 73.20
N ILE A 342 6.69 -21.10 73.80
CA ILE A 342 7.11 -22.07 74.78
C ILE A 342 6.76 -21.56 76.18
N ASN A 343 6.71 -22.49 77.22
CA ASN A 343 6.49 -22.07 78.57
C ASN A 343 7.60 -21.14 79.08
N THR A 344 7.22 -20.01 79.63
CA THR A 344 8.14 -18.89 79.94
C THR A 344 8.54 -18.82 81.43
N THR A 345 8.16 -19.79 82.23
CA THR A 345 8.55 -19.83 83.66
C THR A 345 10.00 -20.21 83.79
N SER A 346 10.84 -19.26 84.14
CA SER A 346 12.21 -19.54 84.57
C SER A 346 12.20 -20.48 85.75
N SER A 347 13.04 -21.50 85.75
CA SER A 347 13.18 -22.42 86.89
C SER A 347 14.61 -22.36 87.42
N THR A 348 14.76 -22.43 88.71
CA THR A 348 16.06 -22.59 89.39
C THR A 348 16.23 -24.05 89.76
N ILE A 349 17.35 -24.68 89.38
CA ILE A 349 17.69 -26.03 89.59
C ILE A 349 18.98 -26.13 90.40
N CYS A 350 19.16 -27.16 91.22
CA CYS A 350 20.42 -27.45 91.88
C CYS A 350 21.42 -28.07 90.86
N PHE A 351 22.69 -27.90 91.15
CA PHE A 351 23.72 -28.51 90.30
C PHE A 351 23.57 -30.04 90.26
N GLY A 352 23.47 -30.57 89.02
CA GLY A 352 23.29 -32.01 88.80
C GLY A 352 21.82 -32.50 88.72
N GLU A 353 20.86 -31.61 88.93
CA GLU A 353 19.43 -31.95 88.73
C GLU A 353 18.95 -31.70 87.28
N PRO A 354 18.08 -32.55 86.79
CA PRO A 354 17.47 -32.35 85.47
C PRO A 354 16.56 -31.13 85.52
N ALA A 355 16.63 -30.29 84.43
CA ALA A 355 15.71 -29.20 84.25
C ALA A 355 14.27 -29.69 84.01
N ALA A 356 13.30 -28.87 84.41
CA ALA A 356 11.91 -29.10 84.05
C ALA A 356 11.71 -29.14 82.52
N SER A 357 10.77 -29.97 82.11
CA SER A 357 10.47 -30.07 80.68
C SER A 357 10.03 -28.75 80.10
N ILE A 358 10.57 -28.39 78.97
CA ILE A 358 10.16 -27.23 78.12
C ILE A 358 9.16 -27.79 77.12
N PHE A 359 8.00 -27.16 77.04
CA PHE A 359 6.94 -27.59 76.12
C PHE A 359 6.29 -26.37 75.43
N ASN A 360 5.68 -26.60 74.26
CA ASN A 360 4.91 -25.59 73.57
C ASN A 360 3.62 -25.26 74.34
N VAL A 361 3.41 -23.95 74.56
CA VAL A 361 2.13 -23.43 75.08
C VAL A 361 1.22 -23.08 73.89
N THR A 362 1.82 -22.61 72.84
CA THR A 362 1.18 -22.42 71.50
C THR A 362 2.08 -23.03 70.47
N GLU A 363 1.51 -23.90 69.62
CA GLU A 363 2.27 -24.52 68.56
C GLU A 363 2.75 -23.48 67.51
N ALA A 364 3.89 -23.75 66.94
CA ALA A 364 4.31 -22.99 65.75
C ALA A 364 3.33 -23.20 64.61
N SER A 365 3.16 -22.18 63.78
CA SER A 365 2.31 -22.23 62.59
C SER A 365 3.05 -21.68 61.37
N GLY A 366 2.74 -22.23 60.20
CA GLY A 366 3.36 -21.82 58.95
C GLY A 366 2.72 -22.50 57.76
N SER A 367 3.15 -22.14 56.52
CA SER A 367 2.58 -22.65 55.30
C SER A 367 3.20 -23.97 54.81
N GLY A 368 4.05 -24.63 55.61
CA GLY A 368 4.70 -25.90 55.28
C GLY A 368 4.77 -26.88 56.44
N VAL A 369 5.55 -27.95 56.28
CA VAL A 369 5.91 -28.85 57.37
C VAL A 369 6.82 -28.11 58.34
N ILE A 370 6.43 -28.10 59.62
CA ILE A 370 7.18 -27.39 60.62
C ILE A 370 8.08 -28.41 61.32
N GLU A 371 9.37 -28.10 61.41
CA GLU A 371 10.37 -28.84 62.16
C GLU A 371 10.88 -27.93 63.28
N TYR A 372 11.13 -28.54 64.42
CA TYR A 372 11.62 -27.86 65.60
C TYR A 372 13.10 -28.22 65.84
N ALA A 373 13.92 -27.21 66.06
CA ALA A 373 15.29 -27.35 66.53
C ALA A 373 15.44 -26.67 67.90
N TRP A 374 16.00 -27.36 68.86
CA TRP A 374 16.29 -26.83 70.21
C TRP A 374 17.71 -26.29 70.25
N GLU A 375 17.88 -25.06 70.69
CA GLU A 375 19.17 -24.41 70.86
C GLU A 375 19.33 -23.93 72.33
N ALA A 376 20.54 -23.91 72.81
CA ALA A 376 20.86 -23.41 74.15
C ALA A 376 21.92 -22.31 74.07
N SER A 377 21.79 -21.33 75.00
CA SER A 377 22.75 -20.27 75.19
C SER A 377 23.39 -20.40 76.58
N ILE A 378 24.69 -20.28 76.68
CA ILE A 378 25.45 -20.26 77.96
C ILE A 378 26.04 -18.84 78.21
N ASP A 379 25.70 -17.85 77.41
CA ASP A 379 26.21 -16.48 77.45
C ASP A 379 25.07 -15.46 77.59
N ASN A 380 24.04 -15.78 78.30
CA ASN A 380 22.85 -14.93 78.53
C ASN A 380 22.07 -14.58 77.28
N GLY A 381 22.00 -15.48 76.31
CA GLY A 381 21.17 -15.27 75.11
C GLY A 381 21.91 -14.47 74.00
N VAL A 382 23.21 -14.31 74.06
CA VAL A 382 23.98 -13.62 73.02
C VAL A 382 24.30 -14.55 71.85
N THR A 383 24.67 -15.81 72.15
CA THR A 383 24.81 -16.84 71.11
C THR A 383 24.03 -18.10 71.50
N PHE A 384 23.49 -18.76 70.48
CA PHE A 384 22.78 -20.04 70.63
C PHE A 384 23.48 -21.13 69.86
N THR A 385 23.59 -22.30 70.42
CA THR A 385 24.15 -23.49 69.79
C THR A 385 23.13 -24.62 69.84
N PRO A 386 23.06 -25.49 68.82
CA PRO A 386 22.18 -26.63 68.81
C PRO A 386 22.36 -27.49 70.07
N TYR A 387 21.28 -27.74 70.83
CA TYR A 387 21.33 -28.62 71.99
C TYR A 387 21.43 -30.06 71.50
N PRO A 388 22.39 -30.88 71.97
CA PRO A 388 22.54 -32.22 71.48
C PRO A 388 21.27 -33.00 71.75
N SER A 389 20.68 -33.54 70.66
CA SER A 389 19.37 -34.14 70.60
C SER A 389 19.23 -35.28 71.62
N SER A 390 18.41 -35.09 72.67
CA SER A 390 17.68 -36.13 73.21
C SER A 390 16.39 -36.33 72.42
N SER A 391 16.34 -37.41 71.63
CA SER A 391 15.13 -37.95 70.94
C SER A 391 13.91 -37.06 70.88
N ASN A 392 13.61 -36.53 69.66
CA ASN A 392 12.31 -36.04 69.32
C ASN A 392 11.25 -37.11 69.48
N THR A 393 10.54 -37.06 70.59
CA THR A 393 9.24 -37.67 70.67
C THR A 393 8.25 -36.54 70.74
N SER A 394 7.59 -36.32 69.58
CA SER A 394 6.41 -35.48 69.40
C SER A 394 5.33 -35.82 70.42
#